data_3b63391c5393467c797e41823ac92080
#
_entry.id   3b63391c5393467c797e41823ac92080
#
_cell.length_a   1.000
_cell.length_b   1.000
_cell.length_c   1.000
_cell.angle_alpha   90.00
_cell.angle_beta   90.00
_cell.angle_gamma   90.00
#
_symmetry.space_group_name_H-M   'P 1'
#
loop_
_entity.id
_entity.type
_entity.pdbx_description
1 polymer ?
#
loop_
_entity_poly.entity_id
_entity_poly.type
_entity_poly.pdbx_seq_one_letter_code
_entity_poly.pdbx_strand_id
1 'polypeptide(L)'
;MRRVAVVRFPGSNCDADTLRAAEAAGCDAYYVWHRATDLAQADVVILPGGFSYGDYLRSGAIARFSPVMGAVVAHAQAGGPVLGICNGFQILCEAGLLPGGLMRNAGLRFLSRPVWVRVETADTPFTHLYTPGETLELPIAHGDGRYVAEPRVAADLEARGQVVLRYVRENPNGSLHDIAGVANAGRNVVGIMPHPERRVALVLGGADGARIFQSMEARNATHQTGDVRVGRDQHLRV
;
A
#
# COMPACT_ATOMS: atom_id res chain seq x y z
N MET A 1 -11.27 7.63 15.04
CA MET A 1 -11.30 7.80 13.58
C MET A 1 -9.90 8.19 13.12
N ARG A 2 -9.28 7.38 12.25
CA ARG A 2 -7.92 7.64 11.78
C ARG A 2 -7.90 8.73 10.73
N ARG A 3 -6.90 9.60 10.79
CA ARG A 3 -6.64 10.63 9.79
C ARG A 3 -5.83 10.05 8.64
N VAL A 4 -6.41 10.04 7.44
CA VAL A 4 -5.81 9.43 6.24
C VAL A 4 -5.46 10.50 5.22
N ALA A 5 -4.18 10.72 4.99
CA ALA A 5 -3.69 11.62 3.96
C ALA A 5 -3.65 10.91 2.59
N VAL A 6 -4.47 11.34 1.65
CA VAL A 6 -4.39 10.90 0.24
C VAL A 6 -3.54 11.92 -0.52
N VAL A 7 -2.35 11.51 -0.92
CA VAL A 7 -1.41 12.39 -1.61
C VAL A 7 -1.81 12.57 -3.07
N ARG A 8 -1.95 13.81 -3.49
CA ARG A 8 -2.39 14.17 -4.85
C ARG A 8 -1.22 14.74 -5.65
N PHE A 9 -0.82 14.02 -6.68
CA PHE A 9 0.15 14.48 -7.67
C PHE A 9 -0.57 14.99 -8.93
N PRO A 10 0.06 15.84 -9.75
CA PRO A 10 -0.45 16.12 -11.10
C PRO A 10 -0.58 14.80 -11.87
N GLY A 11 -1.80 14.48 -12.33
CA GLY A 11 -2.09 13.21 -13.02
C GLY A 11 -2.54 12.04 -12.13
N SER A 12 -2.66 12.21 -10.80
CA SER A 12 -3.37 11.24 -9.95
C SER A 12 -4.85 11.25 -10.28
N ASN A 13 -5.35 10.23 -10.95
CA ASN A 13 -6.77 10.16 -11.36
C ASN A 13 -7.60 9.14 -10.57
N CYS A 14 -6.99 8.39 -9.65
CA CYS A 14 -7.68 7.49 -8.72
C CYS A 14 -7.75 8.07 -7.30
N ASP A 15 -7.37 9.32 -7.11
CA ASP A 15 -7.34 10.01 -5.82
C ASP A 15 -8.74 10.16 -5.20
N ALA A 16 -9.75 10.48 -6.01
CA ALA A 16 -11.12 10.61 -5.54
C ALA A 16 -11.73 9.26 -5.13
N ASP A 17 -11.46 8.19 -5.87
CA ASP A 17 -11.92 6.86 -5.51
C ASP A 17 -11.24 6.37 -4.22
N THR A 18 -9.94 6.65 -4.07
CA THR A 18 -9.16 6.34 -2.87
C THR A 18 -9.69 7.09 -1.64
N LEU A 19 -9.99 8.39 -1.79
CA LEU A 19 -10.56 9.21 -0.71
C LEU A 19 -11.90 8.63 -0.24
N ARG A 20 -12.83 8.39 -1.18
CA ARG A 20 -14.14 7.82 -0.88
C ARG A 20 -14.05 6.43 -0.25
N ALA A 21 -13.12 5.59 -0.68
CA ALA A 21 -12.91 4.28 -0.10
C ALA A 21 -12.45 4.37 1.36
N ALA A 22 -11.56 5.30 1.69
CA ALA A 22 -11.12 5.54 3.06
C ALA A 22 -12.25 6.12 3.93
N GLU A 23 -13.04 7.09 3.41
CA GLU A 23 -14.23 7.63 4.09
C GLU A 23 -15.28 6.54 4.35
N ALA A 24 -15.56 5.68 3.37
CA ALA A 24 -16.49 4.55 3.50
C ALA A 24 -16.05 3.53 4.55
N ALA A 25 -14.74 3.45 4.82
CA ALA A 25 -14.18 2.63 5.89
C ALA A 25 -14.21 3.30 7.27
N GLY A 26 -14.75 4.52 7.40
CA GLY A 26 -14.87 5.27 8.65
C GLY A 26 -13.66 6.13 9.00
N CYS A 27 -12.76 6.39 8.06
CA CYS A 27 -11.59 7.26 8.26
C CYS A 27 -11.93 8.74 8.02
N ASP A 28 -11.16 9.64 8.66
CA ASP A 28 -11.10 11.07 8.32
C ASP A 28 -10.10 11.26 7.19
N ALA A 29 -10.56 11.14 5.93
CA ALA A 29 -9.71 11.21 4.76
C ALA A 29 -9.67 12.62 4.16
N TYR A 30 -8.47 13.06 3.76
CA TYR A 30 -8.26 14.38 3.17
C TYR A 30 -7.12 14.35 2.15
N TYR A 31 -7.14 15.33 1.24
CA TYR A 31 -6.06 15.46 0.26
C TYR A 31 -4.86 16.21 0.82
N VAL A 32 -3.66 15.72 0.46
CA VAL A 32 -2.40 16.44 0.61
C VAL A 32 -1.80 16.68 -0.76
N TRP A 33 -1.59 17.95 -1.11
CA TRP A 33 -1.04 18.31 -2.41
C TRP A 33 0.45 18.04 -2.49
N HIS A 34 0.95 17.60 -3.64
CA HIS A 34 2.33 17.20 -3.84
C HIS A 34 3.39 18.26 -3.46
N ARG A 35 3.00 19.54 -3.38
CA ARG A 35 3.86 20.65 -2.96
C ARG A 35 3.87 20.89 -1.45
N ALA A 36 3.01 20.25 -0.70
CA ALA A 36 3.04 20.32 0.76
C ALA A 36 4.38 19.72 1.28
N THR A 37 4.81 20.20 2.42
CA THR A 37 6.03 19.73 3.10
C THR A 37 5.73 18.98 4.38
N ASP A 38 4.45 18.83 4.71
CA ASP A 38 3.94 18.07 5.85
C ASP A 38 2.69 17.26 5.46
N LEU A 39 2.27 16.37 6.33
CA LEU A 39 1.13 15.47 6.14
C LEU A 39 -0.07 15.84 7.03
N ALA A 40 -0.09 17.04 7.60
CA ALA A 40 -1.17 17.53 8.47
C ALA A 40 -1.56 16.53 9.57
N GLN A 41 -0.57 15.90 10.22
CA GLN A 41 -0.75 14.91 11.31
C GLN A 41 -1.52 13.65 10.86
N ALA A 42 -1.20 13.12 9.70
CA ALA A 42 -1.78 11.86 9.23
C ALA A 42 -1.36 10.67 10.11
N ASP A 43 -2.32 9.80 10.41
CA ASP A 43 -2.05 8.47 10.98
C ASP A 43 -1.66 7.46 9.90
N VAL A 44 -2.22 7.62 8.70
CA VAL A 44 -1.99 6.77 7.53
C VAL A 44 -1.80 7.64 6.29
N VAL A 45 -0.91 7.24 5.40
CA VAL A 45 -0.68 7.89 4.11
C VAL A 45 -1.04 6.95 2.98
N ILE A 46 -1.76 7.44 1.96
CA ILE A 46 -2.03 6.70 0.74
C ILE A 46 -1.51 7.49 -0.47
N LEU A 47 -0.68 6.83 -1.28
CA LEU A 47 -0.29 7.27 -2.61
C LEU A 47 -1.23 6.58 -3.61
N PRO A 48 -2.18 7.31 -4.22
CA PRO A 48 -3.19 6.71 -5.08
C PRO A 48 -2.64 6.31 -6.45
N GLY A 49 -3.46 5.56 -7.19
CA GLY A 49 -3.20 5.28 -8.59
C GLY A 49 -3.36 6.49 -9.50
N GLY A 50 -2.86 6.36 -10.71
CA GLY A 50 -2.89 7.40 -11.74
C GLY A 50 -1.68 7.34 -12.66
N PHE A 51 -1.37 8.51 -13.23
CA PHE A 51 -0.24 8.74 -14.13
C PHE A 51 0.50 10.00 -13.66
N SER A 52 1.12 9.93 -12.48
CA SER A 52 1.77 11.09 -11.88
C SER A 52 2.77 11.74 -12.82
N TYR A 53 2.61 13.04 -13.07
CA TYR A 53 3.38 13.81 -14.05
C TYR A 53 3.37 13.22 -15.47
N GLY A 54 2.30 12.48 -15.85
CA GLY A 54 2.16 11.86 -17.17
C GLY A 54 3.10 10.69 -17.43
N ASP A 55 3.68 10.09 -16.36
CA ASP A 55 4.67 9.00 -16.44
C ASP A 55 5.90 9.32 -17.30
N TYR A 56 6.23 10.62 -17.46
CA TYR A 56 7.44 11.03 -18.16
C TYR A 56 8.67 10.42 -17.50
N LEU A 57 9.65 10.00 -18.29
CA LEU A 57 10.82 9.19 -17.98
C LEU A 57 10.43 7.73 -17.71
N ARG A 58 9.71 7.47 -16.64
CA ARG A 58 9.03 6.22 -16.25
C ARG A 58 8.05 6.50 -15.12
N SER A 59 7.12 5.58 -14.93
CA SER A 59 6.05 5.71 -13.93
C SER A 59 6.61 5.94 -12.51
N GLY A 60 6.16 7.01 -11.86
CA GLY A 60 6.56 7.38 -10.50
C GLY A 60 7.90 8.13 -10.38
N ALA A 61 8.75 8.15 -11.43
CA ALA A 61 10.11 8.67 -11.33
C ALA A 61 10.20 10.16 -11.00
N ILE A 62 9.29 10.99 -11.49
CA ILE A 62 9.27 12.42 -11.18
C ILE A 62 8.59 12.67 -9.83
N ALA A 63 7.52 11.94 -9.53
CA ALA A 63 6.75 12.10 -8.31
C ALA A 63 7.59 11.93 -7.04
N ARG A 64 8.59 11.05 -7.04
CA ARG A 64 9.50 10.82 -5.91
C ARG A 64 10.23 12.09 -5.45
N PHE A 65 10.40 13.09 -6.32
CA PHE A 65 11.05 14.35 -6.02
C PHE A 65 10.10 15.45 -5.56
N SER A 66 8.80 15.17 -5.50
CA SER A 66 7.82 16.14 -4.99
C SER A 66 8.10 16.47 -3.52
N PRO A 67 7.92 17.73 -3.09
CA PRO A 67 8.20 18.16 -1.71
C PRO A 67 7.54 17.28 -0.65
N VAL A 68 6.29 16.84 -0.87
CA VAL A 68 5.55 15.96 0.05
C VAL A 68 6.25 14.63 0.33
N MET A 69 7.06 14.13 -0.61
CA MET A 69 7.74 12.84 -0.44
C MET A 69 8.76 12.86 0.70
N GLY A 70 9.33 14.01 1.04
CA GLY A 70 10.16 14.15 2.25
C GLY A 70 9.39 13.81 3.52
N ALA A 71 8.15 14.31 3.65
CA ALA A 71 7.27 14.00 4.77
C ALA A 71 6.76 12.55 4.73
N VAL A 72 6.46 11.99 3.55
CA VAL A 72 6.08 10.58 3.38
C VAL A 72 7.20 9.65 3.82
N VAL A 73 8.45 9.92 3.41
CA VAL A 73 9.62 9.14 3.82
C VAL A 73 9.83 9.21 5.33
N ALA A 74 9.76 10.40 5.93
CA ALA A 74 9.89 10.56 7.37
C ALA A 74 8.79 9.81 8.15
N HIS A 75 7.53 9.89 7.69
CA HIS A 75 6.40 9.14 8.26
C HIS A 75 6.63 7.62 8.20
N ALA A 76 7.05 7.10 7.04
CA ALA A 76 7.36 5.70 6.85
C ALA A 76 8.51 5.21 7.76
N GLN A 77 9.59 5.99 7.86
CA GLN A 77 10.75 5.69 8.72
C GLN A 77 10.41 5.71 10.21
N ALA A 78 9.46 6.54 10.62
CA ALA A 78 8.92 6.55 11.98
C ALA A 78 7.95 5.37 12.27
N GLY A 79 7.77 4.44 11.31
CA GLY A 79 6.86 3.29 11.45
C GLY A 79 5.41 3.59 11.06
N GLY A 80 5.12 4.78 10.55
CA GLY A 80 3.79 5.17 10.10
C GLY A 80 3.34 4.36 8.87
N PRO A 81 2.07 3.93 8.81
CA PRO A 81 1.53 3.17 7.70
C PRO A 81 1.49 3.96 6.39
N VAL A 82 2.00 3.36 5.30
CA VAL A 82 1.93 3.94 3.94
C VAL A 82 1.45 2.88 2.96
N LEU A 83 0.40 3.20 2.20
CA LEU A 83 -0.12 2.36 1.12
C LEU A 83 0.14 3.02 -0.24
N GLY A 84 0.77 2.32 -1.16
CA GLY A 84 0.87 2.71 -2.57
C GLY A 84 -0.01 1.83 -3.44
N ILE A 85 -0.94 2.43 -4.20
CA ILE A 85 -1.84 1.72 -5.11
C ILE A 85 -1.40 2.02 -6.55
N CYS A 86 -1.12 1.00 -7.35
CA CYS A 86 -0.74 1.12 -8.76
C CYS A 86 0.41 2.13 -8.97
N ASN A 87 0.15 3.34 -9.46
CA ASN A 87 1.15 4.41 -9.57
C ASN A 87 1.78 4.78 -8.22
N GLY A 88 1.02 4.73 -7.12
CA GLY A 88 1.56 4.90 -5.78
C GLY A 88 2.60 3.84 -5.41
N PHE A 89 2.41 2.58 -5.82
CA PHE A 89 3.41 1.53 -5.64
C PHE A 89 4.68 1.81 -6.44
N GLN A 90 4.55 2.27 -7.68
CA GLN A 90 5.68 2.69 -8.52
C GLN A 90 6.48 3.81 -7.84
N ILE A 91 5.79 4.83 -7.29
CA ILE A 91 6.43 5.94 -6.56
C ILE A 91 7.17 5.43 -5.32
N LEU A 92 6.60 4.50 -4.56
CA LEU A 92 7.25 3.93 -3.36
C LEU A 92 8.53 3.15 -3.72
N CYS A 93 8.54 2.41 -4.83
CA CYS A 93 9.76 1.77 -5.34
C CYS A 93 10.80 2.80 -5.78
N GLU A 94 10.40 3.82 -6.53
CA GLU A 94 11.29 4.91 -6.99
C GLU A 94 11.89 5.72 -5.83
N ALA A 95 11.13 5.85 -4.73
CA ALA A 95 11.58 6.51 -3.51
C ALA A 95 12.46 5.62 -2.60
N GLY A 96 12.67 4.34 -2.97
CA GLY A 96 13.42 3.38 -2.16
C GLY A 96 12.74 2.95 -0.87
N LEU A 97 11.43 3.18 -0.74
CA LEU A 97 10.63 2.75 0.42
C LEU A 97 10.18 1.29 0.30
N LEU A 98 10.14 0.75 -0.91
CA LEU A 98 9.85 -0.65 -1.21
C LEU A 98 10.97 -1.26 -2.07
N PRO A 99 11.29 -2.53 -1.88
CA PRO A 99 12.27 -3.25 -2.69
C PRO A 99 11.74 -3.55 -4.09
N GLY A 100 12.65 -3.71 -5.07
CA GLY A 100 12.31 -4.00 -6.47
C GLY A 100 11.83 -2.78 -7.25
N GLY A 101 11.09 -3.02 -8.32
CA GLY A 101 10.59 -1.97 -9.19
C GLY A 101 9.49 -2.47 -10.13
N LEU A 102 8.81 -1.52 -10.77
CA LEU A 102 7.76 -1.82 -11.74
C LEU A 102 8.27 -1.48 -13.16
N MET A 103 8.02 -2.38 -14.10
CA MET A 103 8.39 -2.25 -15.49
C MET A 103 7.16 -2.44 -16.40
N ARG A 104 7.34 -2.16 -17.69
CA ARG A 104 6.31 -2.44 -18.69
C ARG A 104 5.82 -3.87 -18.63
N ASN A 105 4.51 -4.04 -18.75
CA ASN A 105 3.88 -5.34 -18.87
C ASN A 105 4.58 -6.17 -19.97
N ALA A 106 4.77 -7.46 -19.75
CA ALA A 106 5.47 -8.34 -20.69
C ALA A 106 4.84 -8.32 -22.10
N GLY A 107 3.51 -8.15 -22.19
CA GLY A 107 2.78 -8.02 -23.44
C GLY A 107 2.82 -6.63 -24.09
N LEU A 108 3.52 -5.66 -23.53
CA LEU A 108 3.65 -4.26 -23.97
C LEU A 108 2.31 -3.53 -24.18
N ARG A 109 1.24 -4.03 -23.55
CA ARG A 109 -0.11 -3.47 -23.66
C ARG A 109 -0.59 -2.95 -22.30
N PHE A 110 -1.41 -1.90 -22.35
CA PHE A 110 -2.17 -1.47 -21.19
C PHE A 110 -3.24 -2.54 -20.87
N LEU A 111 -3.34 -2.93 -19.59
CA LEU A 111 -4.31 -3.91 -19.12
C LEU A 111 -5.32 -3.20 -18.21
N SER A 112 -6.61 -3.36 -18.52
CA SER A 112 -7.70 -2.84 -17.70
C SER A 112 -8.78 -3.91 -17.60
N ARG A 113 -8.75 -4.69 -16.50
CA ARG A 113 -9.68 -5.81 -16.27
C ARG A 113 -9.60 -6.32 -14.83
N PRO A 114 -10.59 -7.06 -14.36
CA PRO A 114 -10.47 -7.78 -13.09
C PRO A 114 -9.41 -8.89 -13.20
N VAL A 115 -8.72 -9.12 -12.07
CA VAL A 115 -7.77 -10.21 -11.87
C VAL A 115 -8.01 -10.84 -10.51
N TRP A 116 -7.59 -12.09 -10.35
CA TRP A 116 -7.61 -12.76 -9.06
C TRP A 116 -6.25 -12.65 -8.41
N VAL A 117 -6.24 -12.23 -7.14
CA VAL A 117 -5.05 -12.20 -6.30
C VAL A 117 -5.28 -13.00 -5.03
N ARG A 118 -4.20 -13.56 -4.48
CA ARG A 118 -4.20 -14.25 -3.19
C ARG A 118 -3.45 -13.41 -2.17
N VAL A 119 -4.00 -13.32 -0.96
CA VAL A 119 -3.33 -12.71 0.18
C VAL A 119 -2.26 -13.67 0.71
N GLU A 120 -1.00 -13.27 0.67
CA GLU A 120 0.12 -14.07 1.16
C GLU A 120 0.39 -13.83 2.65
N THR A 121 0.21 -12.57 3.12
CA THR A 121 0.40 -12.23 4.52
C THR A 121 -0.72 -11.30 5.02
N ALA A 122 -1.19 -11.57 6.24
CA ALA A 122 -2.10 -10.69 6.99
C ALA A 122 -1.35 -9.76 7.96
N ASP A 123 -0.03 -9.86 8.04
CA ASP A 123 0.79 -9.09 8.99
C ASP A 123 1.22 -7.74 8.41
N THR A 124 0.23 -6.94 8.01
CA THR A 124 0.41 -5.54 7.59
C THR A 124 -0.75 -4.68 8.08
N PRO A 125 -0.60 -3.33 8.15
CA PRO A 125 -1.70 -2.43 8.48
C PRO A 125 -2.90 -2.50 7.53
N PHE A 126 -2.72 -3.10 6.36
CA PHE A 126 -3.70 -3.09 5.26
C PHE A 126 -4.32 -4.46 4.98
N THR A 127 -3.79 -5.53 5.56
CA THR A 127 -4.23 -6.90 5.25
C THR A 127 -4.65 -7.73 6.46
N HIS A 128 -4.55 -7.21 7.68
CA HIS A 128 -4.81 -8.00 8.90
C HIS A 128 -6.27 -8.44 9.10
N LEU A 129 -7.21 -7.90 8.32
CA LEU A 129 -8.59 -8.36 8.27
C LEU A 129 -8.84 -9.48 7.24
N TYR A 130 -7.81 -9.90 6.51
CA TYR A 130 -7.87 -11.06 5.62
C TYR A 130 -7.20 -12.27 6.25
N THR A 131 -7.48 -13.44 5.68
CA THR A 131 -6.79 -14.68 6.02
C THR A 131 -5.74 -14.99 4.96
N PRO A 132 -4.49 -15.35 5.32
CA PRO A 132 -3.52 -15.83 4.35
C PRO A 132 -4.10 -17.00 3.52
N GLY A 133 -3.91 -16.96 2.21
CA GLY A 133 -4.51 -17.90 1.26
C GLY A 133 -5.87 -17.46 0.69
N GLU A 134 -6.51 -16.47 1.28
CA GLU A 134 -7.77 -15.91 0.76
C GLU A 134 -7.57 -15.26 -0.61
N THR A 135 -8.53 -15.50 -1.53
CA THR A 135 -8.48 -14.94 -2.89
C THR A 135 -9.47 -13.80 -3.06
N LEU A 136 -9.03 -12.75 -3.73
CA LEU A 136 -9.78 -11.52 -3.98
C LEU A 136 -9.86 -11.28 -5.49
N GLU A 137 -10.99 -10.79 -5.97
CA GLU A 137 -11.11 -10.28 -7.33
C GLU A 137 -10.98 -8.75 -7.30
N LEU A 138 -9.89 -8.23 -7.85
CA LEU A 138 -9.59 -6.79 -7.88
C LEU A 138 -9.30 -6.34 -9.31
N PRO A 139 -9.69 -5.13 -9.72
CA PRO A 139 -9.32 -4.61 -11.03
C PRO A 139 -7.86 -4.16 -11.07
N ILE A 140 -7.24 -4.31 -12.25
CA ILE A 140 -5.98 -3.69 -12.63
C ILE A 140 -6.20 -2.68 -13.75
N ALA A 141 -5.38 -1.63 -13.80
CA ALA A 141 -5.40 -0.61 -14.86
C ALA A 141 -4.00 -0.01 -15.05
N HIS A 142 -3.11 -0.70 -15.78
CA HIS A 142 -1.71 -0.29 -15.91
C HIS A 142 -1.03 -0.75 -17.19
N GLY A 143 -0.06 0.04 -17.68
CA GLY A 143 0.91 -0.32 -18.69
C GLY A 143 2.23 -0.84 -18.12
N ASP A 144 2.61 -0.35 -16.93
CA ASP A 144 3.87 -0.61 -16.24
C ASP A 144 3.59 -1.26 -14.86
N GLY A 145 3.00 -2.46 -14.87
CA GLY A 145 2.62 -3.19 -13.66
C GLY A 145 3.46 -4.42 -13.36
N ARG A 146 4.46 -4.75 -14.21
CA ARG A 146 5.31 -5.91 -14.04
C ARG A 146 6.33 -5.69 -12.94
N TYR A 147 6.14 -6.37 -11.81
CA TYR A 147 7.12 -6.33 -10.72
C TYR A 147 8.39 -7.09 -11.09
N VAL A 148 9.53 -6.47 -10.82
CA VAL A 148 10.87 -7.04 -11.02
C VAL A 148 11.74 -6.76 -9.81
N ALA A 149 12.66 -7.69 -9.51
CA ALA A 149 13.65 -7.53 -8.47
C ALA A 149 14.91 -8.35 -8.82
N GLU A 150 16.05 -7.91 -8.31
CA GLU A 150 17.28 -8.71 -8.34
C GLU A 150 17.05 -10.05 -7.64
N PRO A 151 17.69 -11.16 -8.07
CA PRO A 151 17.47 -12.50 -7.51
C PRO A 151 17.62 -12.56 -5.99
N ARG A 152 18.58 -11.86 -5.41
CA ARG A 152 18.80 -11.77 -3.97
C ARG A 152 17.64 -11.05 -3.27
N VAL A 153 17.16 -9.94 -3.83
CA VAL A 153 16.03 -9.19 -3.28
C VAL A 153 14.76 -10.04 -3.33
N ALA A 154 14.52 -10.77 -4.42
CA ALA A 154 13.40 -11.69 -4.54
C ALA A 154 13.46 -12.80 -3.47
N ALA A 155 14.63 -13.41 -3.28
CA ALA A 155 14.82 -14.43 -2.26
C ALA A 155 14.59 -13.88 -0.83
N ASP A 156 15.06 -12.66 -0.54
CA ASP A 156 14.85 -12.00 0.74
C ASP A 156 13.36 -11.69 0.99
N LEU A 157 12.61 -11.25 -0.03
CA LEU A 157 11.16 -11.01 0.05
C LEU A 157 10.40 -12.28 0.43
N GLU A 158 10.76 -13.41 -0.20
CA GLU A 158 10.17 -14.72 0.09
C GLU A 158 10.50 -15.17 1.52
N ALA A 159 11.78 -15.19 1.86
CA ALA A 159 12.25 -15.66 3.14
C ALA A 159 11.69 -14.87 4.33
N ARG A 160 11.42 -13.57 4.14
CA ARG A 160 10.90 -12.69 5.19
C ARG A 160 9.38 -12.53 5.14
N GLY A 161 8.69 -13.20 4.22
CA GLY A 161 7.23 -13.08 4.06
C GLY A 161 6.79 -11.65 3.75
N GLN A 162 7.55 -10.93 2.92
CA GLN A 162 7.26 -9.55 2.52
C GLN A 162 6.38 -9.47 1.26
N VAL A 163 6.09 -10.59 0.60
CA VAL A 163 5.10 -10.64 -0.47
C VAL A 163 3.72 -10.56 0.16
N VAL A 164 2.94 -9.56 -0.25
CA VAL A 164 1.62 -9.26 0.31
C VAL A 164 0.50 -9.88 -0.52
N LEU A 165 0.59 -9.73 -1.85
CA LEU A 165 -0.38 -10.27 -2.81
C LEU A 165 0.34 -10.96 -3.96
N ARG A 166 -0.26 -12.06 -4.47
CA ARG A 166 0.14 -12.71 -5.72
C ARG A 166 -1.03 -12.84 -6.68
N TYR A 167 -0.77 -12.66 -7.96
CA TYR A 167 -1.70 -13.06 -8.99
C TYR A 167 -1.93 -14.58 -8.94
N VAL A 168 -3.18 -15.01 -9.09
CA VAL A 168 -3.58 -16.41 -9.17
C VAL A 168 -4.47 -16.62 -10.40
N ARG A 169 -4.59 -17.87 -10.86
CA ARG A 169 -5.22 -18.28 -12.11
C ARG A 169 -4.39 -17.93 -13.34
N GLU A 170 -3.79 -16.75 -13.39
CA GLU A 170 -2.92 -16.27 -14.46
C GLU A 170 -1.99 -15.17 -13.94
N ASN A 171 -0.83 -14.98 -14.57
CA ASN A 171 0.03 -13.83 -14.37
C ASN A 171 -0.26 -12.82 -15.50
N PRO A 172 -1.01 -11.73 -15.24
CA PRO A 172 -1.50 -10.88 -16.33
C PRO A 172 -0.40 -10.07 -17.01
N ASN A 173 0.67 -9.76 -16.30
CA ASN A 173 1.65 -8.76 -16.72
C ASN A 173 3.11 -9.25 -16.75
N GLY A 174 3.36 -10.52 -16.38
CA GLY A 174 4.69 -11.10 -16.34
C GLY A 174 5.49 -10.73 -15.09
N SER A 175 4.83 -10.36 -13.98
CA SER A 175 5.47 -10.10 -12.68
C SER A 175 6.27 -11.29 -12.19
N LEU A 176 7.44 -11.01 -11.62
CA LEU A 176 8.30 -12.01 -11.00
C LEU A 176 7.53 -12.76 -9.90
N HIS A 177 7.55 -14.10 -9.95
CA HIS A 177 6.87 -14.99 -9.00
C HIS A 177 5.39 -14.63 -8.77
N ASP A 178 4.71 -14.12 -9.79
CA ASP A 178 3.32 -13.67 -9.74
C ASP A 178 3.07 -12.55 -8.71
N ILE A 179 4.09 -11.83 -8.26
CA ILE A 179 3.98 -10.79 -7.24
C ILE A 179 3.05 -9.65 -7.74
N ALA A 180 2.00 -9.38 -6.98
CA ALA A 180 1.05 -8.30 -7.20
C ALA A 180 1.18 -7.18 -6.16
N GLY A 181 1.90 -7.43 -5.06
CA GLY A 181 2.18 -6.46 -4.02
C GLY A 181 3.21 -6.95 -3.02
N VAL A 182 3.96 -6.00 -2.47
CA VAL A 182 5.04 -6.25 -1.48
C VAL A 182 4.96 -5.27 -0.32
N ALA A 183 5.60 -5.64 0.80
CA ALA A 183 5.84 -4.77 1.94
C ALA A 183 7.35 -4.51 2.13
N ASN A 184 7.68 -3.42 2.82
CA ASN A 184 9.02 -3.20 3.35
C ASN A 184 9.32 -4.14 4.53
N ALA A 185 10.56 -4.15 5.03
CA ALA A 185 10.96 -5.00 6.15
C ALA A 185 10.18 -4.70 7.46
N GLY A 186 9.77 -3.44 7.67
CA GLY A 186 8.96 -3.03 8.81
C GLY A 186 7.46 -3.32 8.66
N ARG A 187 7.02 -3.81 7.49
CA ARG A 187 5.62 -4.13 7.14
C ARG A 187 4.63 -2.96 7.26
N ASN A 188 5.12 -1.76 7.48
CA ASN A 188 4.31 -0.55 7.55
C ASN A 188 4.14 0.16 6.20
N VAL A 189 5.00 -0.10 5.22
CA VAL A 189 4.88 0.38 3.85
C VAL A 189 4.48 -0.78 2.96
N VAL A 190 3.37 -0.65 2.24
CA VAL A 190 2.82 -1.66 1.34
C VAL A 190 2.56 -1.04 -0.03
N GLY A 191 2.95 -1.72 -1.09
CA GLY A 191 2.62 -1.37 -2.46
C GLY A 191 1.86 -2.51 -3.15
N ILE A 192 0.78 -2.19 -3.84
CA ILE A 192 -0.04 -3.15 -4.59
C ILE A 192 -0.37 -2.60 -5.98
N MET A 193 -0.36 -3.46 -7.00
CA MET A 193 -0.74 -3.05 -8.36
C MET A 193 -2.25 -3.04 -8.62
N PRO A 194 -3.06 -3.97 -8.07
CA PRO A 194 -4.51 -3.91 -8.17
C PRO A 194 -5.10 -2.69 -7.43
N HIS A 195 -6.30 -2.31 -7.85
CA HIS A 195 -7.07 -1.17 -7.36
C HIS A 195 -8.19 -1.59 -6.38
N PRO A 196 -7.92 -1.73 -5.07
CA PRO A 196 -8.96 -2.11 -4.11
C PRO A 196 -10.03 -1.02 -3.95
N GLU A 197 -9.69 0.25 -4.16
CA GLU A 197 -10.63 1.38 -4.08
C GLU A 197 -11.77 1.29 -5.08
N ARG A 198 -11.60 0.49 -6.13
CA ARG A 198 -12.63 0.25 -7.16
C ARG A 198 -13.48 -1.00 -6.92
N ARG A 199 -13.28 -1.68 -5.78
CA ARG A 199 -14.04 -2.88 -5.35
C ARG A 199 -14.39 -2.81 -3.86
N VAL A 200 -14.95 -1.69 -3.42
CA VAL A 200 -15.32 -1.44 -2.01
C VAL A 200 -16.82 -1.59 -1.74
N ALA A 201 -17.64 -1.76 -2.77
CA ALA A 201 -19.08 -1.89 -2.66
C ALA A 201 -19.65 -2.71 -3.82
N LEU A 202 -20.78 -3.39 -3.60
CA LEU A 202 -21.42 -4.24 -4.60
C LEU A 202 -21.78 -3.48 -5.89
N VAL A 203 -22.16 -2.22 -5.79
CA VAL A 203 -22.44 -1.35 -6.94
C VAL A 203 -21.22 -1.15 -7.85
N LEU A 204 -20.02 -1.33 -7.32
CA LEU A 204 -18.77 -1.30 -8.06
C LEU A 204 -18.34 -2.70 -8.58
N GLY A 205 -19.23 -3.67 -8.53
CA GLY A 205 -19.01 -5.03 -8.99
C GLY A 205 -18.45 -5.99 -7.93
N GLY A 206 -18.23 -5.54 -6.68
CA GLY A 206 -17.76 -6.37 -5.56
C GLY A 206 -17.25 -5.53 -4.40
N ALA A 207 -16.97 -6.19 -3.28
CA ALA A 207 -16.49 -5.55 -2.05
C ALA A 207 -15.14 -6.13 -1.54
N ASP A 208 -14.44 -6.89 -2.38
CA ASP A 208 -13.21 -7.60 -1.99
C ASP A 208 -12.10 -6.66 -1.53
N GLY A 209 -12.07 -5.42 -2.05
CA GLY A 209 -11.10 -4.40 -1.67
C GLY A 209 -11.44 -3.63 -0.39
N ALA A 210 -12.68 -3.72 0.12
CA ALA A 210 -13.13 -2.90 1.26
C ALA A 210 -12.30 -3.13 2.52
N ARG A 211 -11.93 -4.38 2.81
CA ARG A 211 -11.18 -4.74 4.02
C ARG A 211 -9.75 -4.18 4.03
N ILE A 212 -9.16 -3.78 2.88
CA ILE A 212 -7.87 -3.07 2.84
C ILE A 212 -8.00 -1.72 3.55
N PHE A 213 -9.09 -0.99 3.28
CA PHE A 213 -9.36 0.30 3.92
C PHE A 213 -9.86 0.14 5.36
N GLN A 214 -10.72 -0.85 5.63
CA GLN A 214 -11.18 -1.16 6.98
C GLN A 214 -10.04 -1.58 7.91
N SER A 215 -9.01 -2.25 7.39
CA SER A 215 -7.80 -2.61 8.15
C SER A 215 -7.08 -1.38 8.68
N MET A 216 -7.12 -0.24 8.01
CA MET A 216 -6.50 0.99 8.49
C MET A 216 -7.14 1.50 9.79
N GLU A 217 -8.47 1.37 9.95
CA GLU A 217 -9.18 1.85 11.14
C GLU A 217 -9.04 0.87 12.31
N ALA A 218 -9.08 -0.44 12.07
CA ALA A 218 -9.19 -1.47 13.11
C ALA A 218 -7.97 -1.62 14.04
N ARG A 219 -6.80 -1.07 13.70
CA ARG A 219 -5.53 -1.31 14.42
C ARG A 219 -5.37 -0.61 15.77
N ASN A 220 -6.34 0.20 16.21
CA ASN A 220 -6.26 0.90 17.51
C ASN A 220 -6.58 0.02 18.73
N ALA A 221 -7.08 -1.21 18.56
CA ALA A 221 -7.52 -2.05 19.66
C ALA A 221 -6.40 -2.88 20.34
N THR A 222 -5.22 -3.06 19.72
CA THR A 222 -4.22 -4.03 20.16
C THR A 222 -2.92 -3.45 20.73
N HIS A 223 -2.71 -2.13 20.71
CA HIS A 223 -1.49 -1.52 21.23
C HIS A 223 -1.60 -0.93 22.66
N GLN A 224 -2.74 -1.11 23.37
CA GLN A 224 -2.90 -0.63 24.76
C GLN A 224 -2.72 -1.71 25.84
N THR A 225 -2.28 -2.92 25.53
CA THR A 225 -2.07 -3.97 26.54
C THR A 225 -0.60 -4.39 26.62
N GLY A 226 0.29 -3.46 26.99
CA GLY A 226 1.72 -3.74 27.16
C GLY A 226 2.40 -2.94 28.27
N ASP A 227 1.65 -2.23 29.10
CA ASP A 227 2.22 -1.57 30.29
C ASP A 227 2.06 -2.50 31.51
N VAL A 228 2.91 -3.53 31.57
CA VAL A 228 3.09 -4.33 32.79
C VAL A 228 3.83 -3.46 33.78
N ARG A 229 3.09 -2.89 34.72
CA ARG A 229 3.64 -2.27 35.96
C ARG A 229 4.48 -3.32 36.66
N VAL A 230 5.79 -3.17 36.59
CA VAL A 230 6.70 -3.82 37.55
C VAL A 230 6.45 -3.18 38.89
N GLY A 231 5.72 -3.90 39.73
CA GLY A 231 5.50 -3.56 41.12
C GLY A 231 6.85 -3.51 41.83
N ARG A 232 7.16 -2.34 42.40
CA ARG A 232 8.19 -2.21 43.45
C ARG A 232 7.63 -2.87 44.72
N ASP A 233 8.13 -4.03 45.04
CA ASP A 233 8.03 -4.55 46.40
C ASP A 233 9.16 -3.95 47.23
N GLN A 234 8.77 -3.04 48.10
CA GLN A 234 9.49 -2.65 49.32
C GLN A 234 9.15 -3.66 50.38
N HIS A 235 10.12 -4.27 50.98
CA HIS A 235 10.11 -4.70 52.42
C HIS A 235 11.54 -4.98 52.82
N LEU A 236 12.08 -4.14 53.65
CA LEU A 236 11.94 -4.03 55.13
C LEU A 236 12.71 -5.11 55.90
N ARG A 237 13.77 -4.57 56.59
CA ARG A 237 14.17 -4.87 57.97
C ARG A 237 14.45 -6.33 58.35
N VAL A 238 15.62 -6.64 58.79
CA VAL A 238 16.16 -6.52 60.17
C VAL A 238 17.68 -6.50 60.08
#